data_5699960fae9e8149a57d036d2945b073
#
_entry.id   5699960fae9e8149a57d036d2945b073
#
_cell.length_a   1.000
_cell.length_b   1.000
_cell.length_c   1.000
_cell.angle_alpha   90.00
_cell.angle_beta   90.00
_cell.angle_gamma   90.00
#
_symmetry.space_group_name_H-M   'P 1'
#
loop_
_entity.id
_entity.type
_entity.pdbx_description
1 polymer ?
#
loop_
_entity_poly.entity_id
_entity_poly.type
_entity_poly.pdbx_seq_one_letter_code
_entity_poly.pdbx_strand_id
1 'polypeptide(L)'
;PRGVFSMGEVKVLEKTKDGRIYVNINLKHRVMLVEETQLLPYRICNCRLLEDVNVESSKLFQHQQEILDLMIAILQREAPAELAKFDQEGWNTLDPKKFSFEIFKLIRFDPDLMQSLLEMTDPEKRLILIKDTLSSGAGSG
;
A
#
# COMPACT_ATOMS: atom_id res chain seq x y z
N PRO A 1 18.70 2.52 3.29
CA PRO A 1 17.33 2.07 3.02
C PRO A 1 16.77 1.26 4.18
N ARG A 2 15.45 1.19 4.28
CA ARG A 2 14.78 0.35 5.26
C ARG A 2 14.95 -1.12 4.87
N GLY A 3 14.80 -2.04 5.84
CA GLY A 3 14.96 -3.47 5.61
C GLY A 3 13.95 -4.08 4.63
N VAL A 4 12.74 -3.50 4.55
CA VAL A 4 11.70 -3.90 3.58
C VAL A 4 11.32 -2.68 2.77
N PHE A 5 11.25 -2.86 1.45
CA PHE A 5 10.92 -1.78 0.53
C PHE A 5 10.31 -2.34 -0.77
N SER A 6 9.84 -1.45 -1.62
CA SER A 6 9.21 -1.83 -2.89
C SER A 6 10.24 -1.86 -4.03
N MET A 7 10.03 -2.75 -4.98
CA MET A 7 10.83 -2.89 -6.19
C MET A 7 9.93 -2.77 -7.41
N GLY A 8 10.42 -2.09 -8.44
CA GLY A 8 9.65 -1.92 -9.66
C GLY A 8 10.53 -1.63 -10.88
N GLU A 9 9.87 -1.45 -12.00
CA GLU A 9 10.52 -1.08 -13.26
C GLU A 9 10.47 0.42 -13.47
N VAL A 10 11.55 0.96 -14.02
CA VAL A 10 11.67 2.36 -14.39
C VAL A 10 11.53 2.49 -15.90
N LYS A 11 10.60 3.35 -16.33
CA LYS A 11 10.45 3.74 -17.73
C LYS A 11 10.83 5.19 -17.89
N VAL A 12 11.77 5.48 -18.80
CA VAL A 12 12.09 6.85 -19.15
C VAL A 12 11.02 7.39 -20.10
N LEU A 13 10.28 8.42 -19.66
CA LEU A 13 9.22 9.03 -20.47
C LEU A 13 9.76 10.11 -21.39
N GLU A 14 10.69 10.93 -20.89
CA GLU A 14 11.21 12.07 -21.60
C GLU A 14 12.59 12.46 -21.08
N LYS A 15 13.49 12.86 -21.99
CA LYS A 15 14.74 13.53 -21.66
C LYS A 15 14.66 14.95 -22.19
N THR A 16 14.83 15.94 -21.31
CA THR A 16 14.80 17.34 -21.71
C THR A 16 16.19 17.81 -22.16
N LYS A 17 16.22 18.93 -22.89
CA LYS A 17 17.50 19.51 -23.41
C LYS A 17 18.40 19.99 -22.30
N ASP A 18 17.84 20.35 -21.13
CA ASP A 18 18.58 20.82 -19.96
C ASP A 18 19.10 19.69 -19.07
N GLY A 19 18.99 18.44 -19.51
CA GLY A 19 19.50 17.28 -18.79
C GLY A 19 18.54 16.63 -17.82
N ARG A 20 17.29 17.08 -17.73
CA ARG A 20 16.28 16.45 -16.89
C ARG A 20 15.75 15.18 -17.54
N ILE A 21 15.42 14.21 -16.69
CA ILE A 21 14.84 12.95 -17.14
C ILE A 21 13.54 12.73 -16.35
N TYR A 22 12.44 12.56 -17.08
CA TYR A 22 11.17 12.18 -16.49
C TYR A 22 10.98 10.68 -16.60
N VAL A 23 10.68 10.04 -15.48
CA VAL A 23 10.54 8.58 -15.40
C VAL A 23 9.20 8.20 -14.82
N ASN A 24 8.70 7.04 -15.23
CA ASN A 24 7.57 6.38 -14.61
C ASN A 24 8.09 5.13 -13.91
N ILE A 25 7.77 5.00 -12.62
CA ILE A 25 8.16 3.84 -11.82
C ILE A 25 6.91 3.03 -11.49
N ASN A 26 6.90 1.79 -11.94
CA ASN A 26 5.81 0.86 -11.65
C ASN A 26 6.29 -0.13 -10.58
N LEU A 27 5.81 0.05 -9.34
CA LEU A 27 6.20 -0.78 -8.21
C LEU A 27 5.40 -2.09 -8.25
N LYS A 28 6.10 -3.22 -8.35
CA LYS A 28 5.49 -4.53 -8.56
C LYS A 28 5.68 -5.50 -7.40
N HIS A 29 6.77 -5.34 -6.62
CA HIS A 29 7.16 -6.32 -5.61
C HIS A 29 7.58 -5.65 -4.32
N ARG A 30 7.43 -6.39 -3.21
CA ARG A 30 8.09 -6.06 -1.95
C ARG A 30 9.33 -6.92 -1.85
N VAL A 31 10.41 -6.33 -1.38
CA VAL A 31 11.68 -7.04 -1.19
C VAL A 31 12.24 -6.77 0.19
N MET A 32 12.97 -7.76 0.71
CA MET A 32 13.69 -7.65 1.97
C MET A 32 15.18 -7.53 1.67
N LEU A 33 15.82 -6.53 2.28
CA LEU A 33 17.26 -6.35 2.16
C LEU A 33 17.98 -7.52 2.83
N VAL A 34 18.85 -8.17 2.08
CA VAL A 34 19.70 -9.24 2.60
C VAL A 34 21.11 -8.72 2.83
N GLU A 35 21.69 -8.03 1.84
CA GLU A 35 23.06 -7.57 1.90
C GLU A 35 23.28 -6.40 0.95
N GLU A 36 24.01 -5.38 1.41
CA GLU A 36 24.53 -4.36 0.51
C GLU A 36 25.90 -4.77 0.00
N THR A 37 26.05 -4.88 -1.33
CA THR A 37 27.27 -5.33 -1.97
C THR A 37 28.10 -4.19 -2.53
N GLN A 38 27.50 -3.00 -2.68
CA GLN A 38 28.18 -1.81 -3.15
C GLN A 38 27.51 -0.56 -2.59
N LEU A 39 28.30 0.39 -2.10
CA LEU A 39 27.79 1.65 -1.56
C LEU A 39 27.98 2.82 -2.53
N LEU A 40 29.07 2.84 -3.29
CA LEU A 40 29.43 3.90 -4.21
C LEU A 40 29.79 3.33 -5.59
N PRO A 41 29.50 4.06 -6.68
CA PRO A 41 28.82 5.37 -6.81
C PRO A 41 27.33 5.32 -6.54
N TYR A 42 26.73 4.15 -6.53
CA TYR A 42 25.34 3.90 -6.16
C TYR A 42 25.27 2.60 -5.36
N ARG A 43 24.22 2.46 -4.56
CA ARG A 43 24.04 1.28 -3.72
C ARG A 43 23.58 0.09 -4.55
N ILE A 44 24.25 -1.05 -4.33
CA ILE A 44 23.82 -2.33 -4.86
C ILE A 44 23.61 -3.26 -3.67
N CYS A 45 22.52 -4.01 -3.66
CA CYS A 45 22.22 -4.92 -2.57
C CYS A 45 21.56 -6.19 -3.08
N ASN A 46 21.72 -7.26 -2.31
CA ASN A 46 20.99 -8.50 -2.51
C ASN A 46 19.67 -8.42 -1.77
N CYS A 47 18.58 -8.75 -2.45
CA CYS A 47 17.23 -8.68 -1.91
C CYS A 47 16.50 -10.01 -2.13
N ARG A 48 15.51 -10.25 -1.28
CA ARG A 48 14.63 -11.41 -1.40
C ARG A 48 13.19 -10.91 -1.55
N LEU A 49 12.43 -11.52 -2.47
CA LEU A 49 11.02 -11.22 -2.60
C LEU A 49 10.30 -11.55 -1.30
N LEU A 50 9.44 -10.64 -0.87
CA LEU A 50 8.62 -10.81 0.32
C LEU A 50 7.19 -11.09 -0.12
N GLU A 51 6.71 -12.29 0.18
CA GLU A 51 5.37 -12.73 -0.21
C GLU A 51 4.48 -12.96 1.00
N ASP A 52 3.17 -12.76 0.82
CA ASP A 52 2.19 -13.01 1.86
C ASP A 52 2.01 -14.52 2.08
N VAL A 53 1.76 -14.90 3.34
CA VAL A 53 1.34 -16.26 3.67
C VAL A 53 -0.08 -16.48 3.16
N ASN A 54 -0.46 -17.74 2.93
CA ASN A 54 -1.81 -18.08 2.49
C ASN A 54 -2.80 -17.99 3.65
N VAL A 55 -3.89 -17.25 3.43
CA VAL A 55 -4.98 -17.12 4.38
C VAL A 55 -6.28 -17.34 3.61
N GLU A 56 -7.30 -17.90 4.28
CA GLU A 56 -8.59 -18.15 3.67
C GLU A 56 -9.22 -16.87 3.15
N SER A 57 -9.59 -16.87 1.86
CA SER A 57 -10.11 -15.68 1.17
C SER A 57 -11.40 -15.13 1.79
N SER A 58 -12.27 -15.99 2.32
CA SER A 58 -13.52 -15.56 2.94
C SER A 58 -13.29 -14.63 4.12
N LYS A 59 -12.30 -14.93 4.95
CA LYS A 59 -11.93 -14.07 6.09
C LYS A 59 -11.39 -12.73 5.64
N LEU A 60 -10.57 -12.74 4.60
CA LEU A 60 -9.99 -11.53 4.04
C LEU A 60 -11.06 -10.63 3.44
N PHE A 61 -12.01 -11.19 2.70
CA PHE A 61 -13.14 -10.43 2.13
C PHE A 61 -14.01 -9.82 3.21
N GLN A 62 -14.23 -10.52 4.31
CA GLN A 62 -14.99 -9.99 5.44
C GLN A 62 -14.30 -8.73 6.02
N HIS A 63 -13.02 -8.80 6.27
CA HIS A 63 -12.25 -7.64 6.75
C HIS A 63 -12.26 -6.50 5.75
N GLN A 64 -12.10 -6.81 4.46
CA GLN A 64 -12.16 -5.83 3.40
C GLN A 64 -13.50 -5.09 3.39
N GLN A 65 -14.60 -5.81 3.52
CA GLN A 65 -15.93 -5.22 3.56
C GLN A 65 -16.10 -4.30 4.77
N GLU A 66 -15.62 -4.71 5.93
CA GLU A 66 -15.67 -3.90 7.14
C GLU A 66 -14.87 -2.60 6.99
N ILE A 67 -13.70 -2.66 6.35
CA ILE A 67 -12.88 -1.48 6.07
C ILE A 67 -13.60 -0.54 5.12
N LEU A 68 -14.20 -1.07 4.05
CA LEU A 68 -14.95 -0.27 3.10
C LEU A 68 -16.14 0.42 3.76
N ASP A 69 -16.84 -0.26 4.65
CA ASP A 69 -17.97 0.32 5.39
C ASP A 69 -17.50 1.49 6.27
N LEU A 70 -16.35 1.34 6.93
CA LEU A 70 -15.75 2.42 7.72
C LEU A 70 -15.36 3.62 6.85
N MET A 71 -14.75 3.36 5.69
CA MET A 71 -14.38 4.42 4.74
C MET A 71 -15.59 5.18 4.24
N ILE A 72 -16.64 4.45 3.87
CA ILE A 72 -17.88 5.07 3.40
C ILE A 72 -18.48 5.97 4.48
N ALA A 73 -18.51 5.50 5.74
CA ALA A 73 -19.00 6.29 6.86
C ALA A 73 -18.18 7.56 7.07
N ILE A 74 -16.86 7.47 6.95
CA ILE A 74 -15.96 8.62 7.06
C ILE A 74 -16.22 9.63 5.93
N LEU A 75 -16.30 9.15 4.69
CA LEU A 75 -16.55 9.99 3.53
C LEU A 75 -17.93 10.69 3.62
N GLN A 76 -18.93 9.94 4.07
CA GLN A 76 -20.28 10.47 4.23
C GLN A 76 -20.32 11.63 5.22
N ARG A 77 -19.53 11.54 6.29
CA ARG A 77 -19.44 12.55 7.33
C ARG A 77 -18.57 13.75 6.92
N GLU A 78 -17.44 13.50 6.29
CA GLU A 78 -16.41 14.53 6.07
C GLU A 78 -16.30 15.02 4.64
N ALA A 79 -16.63 14.19 3.65
CA ALA A 79 -16.49 14.52 2.24
C ALA A 79 -17.57 13.88 1.38
N PRO A 80 -18.84 14.27 1.52
CA PRO A 80 -19.94 13.65 0.77
C PRO A 80 -19.78 13.74 -0.75
N ALA A 81 -19.14 14.79 -1.25
CA ALA A 81 -18.88 14.96 -2.68
C ALA A 81 -17.91 13.91 -3.21
N GLU A 82 -16.92 13.53 -2.40
CA GLU A 82 -15.97 12.47 -2.75
C GLU A 82 -16.64 11.10 -2.71
N LEU A 83 -17.59 10.90 -1.80
CA LEU A 83 -18.34 9.64 -1.74
C LEU A 83 -19.13 9.40 -3.03
N ALA A 84 -19.68 10.44 -3.63
CA ALA A 84 -20.41 10.34 -4.90
C ALA A 84 -19.52 9.85 -6.06
N LYS A 85 -18.22 10.10 -5.97
CA LYS A 85 -17.22 9.68 -6.98
C LYS A 85 -16.57 8.35 -6.64
N PHE A 86 -16.87 7.78 -5.48
CA PHE A 86 -16.22 6.58 -4.99
C PHE A 86 -16.74 5.32 -5.68
N ASP A 87 -15.85 4.55 -6.28
CA ASP A 87 -16.18 3.31 -6.97
C ASP A 87 -16.25 2.13 -5.98
N GLN A 88 -17.38 2.03 -5.28
CA GLN A 88 -17.59 0.97 -4.30
C GLN A 88 -17.48 -0.43 -4.92
N GLU A 89 -18.03 -0.61 -6.11
CA GLU A 89 -18.03 -1.91 -6.78
C GLU A 89 -16.60 -2.36 -7.12
N GLY A 90 -15.81 -1.48 -7.69
CA GLY A 90 -14.42 -1.75 -8.01
C GLY A 90 -13.61 -2.12 -6.76
N TRP A 91 -13.81 -1.40 -5.67
CA TRP A 91 -13.12 -1.68 -4.42
C TRP A 91 -13.60 -2.97 -3.75
N ASN A 92 -14.89 -3.29 -3.85
CA ASN A 92 -15.45 -4.54 -3.31
C ASN A 92 -14.92 -5.78 -4.03
N THR A 93 -14.65 -5.68 -5.32
CA THR A 93 -14.20 -6.80 -6.15
C THR A 93 -12.70 -6.95 -6.21
N LEU A 94 -11.96 -6.02 -5.64
CA LEU A 94 -10.49 -6.06 -5.62
C LEU A 94 -10.01 -7.24 -4.77
N ASP A 95 -8.93 -7.91 -5.22
CA ASP A 95 -8.30 -8.95 -4.41
C ASP A 95 -7.89 -8.41 -3.04
N PRO A 96 -8.21 -9.13 -1.93
CA PRO A 96 -7.93 -8.62 -0.58
C PRO A 96 -6.47 -8.27 -0.30
N LYS A 97 -5.54 -9.05 -0.82
CA LYS A 97 -4.12 -8.75 -0.65
C LYS A 97 -3.74 -7.45 -1.35
N LYS A 98 -4.24 -7.28 -2.56
CA LYS A 98 -4.05 -6.06 -3.34
C LYS A 98 -4.74 -4.86 -2.69
N PHE A 99 -5.96 -5.07 -2.20
CA PHE A 99 -6.71 -4.07 -1.45
C PHE A 99 -5.91 -3.51 -0.28
N SER A 100 -5.24 -4.36 0.48
CA SER A 100 -4.49 -3.95 1.66
C SER A 100 -3.33 -2.99 1.36
N PHE A 101 -2.88 -2.92 0.13
CA PHE A 101 -1.86 -1.97 -0.32
C PHE A 101 -2.46 -0.80 -1.11
N GLU A 102 -3.52 -1.04 -1.88
CA GLU A 102 -4.17 0.00 -2.67
C GLU A 102 -4.88 1.05 -1.81
N ILE A 103 -5.32 0.68 -0.60
CA ILE A 103 -6.02 1.59 0.31
C ILE A 103 -5.18 2.83 0.66
N PHE A 104 -3.85 2.73 0.58
CA PHE A 104 -2.97 3.85 0.86
C PHE A 104 -3.07 4.98 -0.16
N LYS A 105 -3.67 4.72 -1.31
CA LYS A 105 -3.97 5.77 -2.29
C LYS A 105 -5.12 6.67 -1.85
N LEU A 106 -6.00 6.15 -1.00
CA LEU A 106 -7.18 6.88 -0.50
C LEU A 106 -6.93 7.49 0.86
N ILE A 107 -6.19 6.80 1.72
CA ILE A 107 -5.97 7.20 3.11
C ILE A 107 -4.48 7.27 3.37
N ARG A 108 -4.05 8.38 3.94
CA ARG A 108 -2.66 8.57 4.33
C ARG A 108 -2.51 8.22 5.80
N PHE A 109 -1.72 7.19 6.06
CA PHE A 109 -1.35 6.79 7.41
C PHE A 109 0.01 7.36 7.79
N ASP A 110 0.32 7.32 9.08
CA ASP A 110 1.65 7.64 9.59
C ASP A 110 2.72 6.80 8.86
N PRO A 111 3.87 7.38 8.46
CA PRO A 111 4.91 6.64 7.73
C PRO A 111 5.43 5.39 8.43
N ASP A 112 5.54 5.42 9.76
CA ASP A 112 5.99 4.26 10.52
C ASP A 112 4.96 3.13 10.50
N LEU A 113 3.67 3.48 10.57
CA LEU A 113 2.59 2.53 10.43
C LEU A 113 2.57 1.93 9.02
N MET A 114 2.74 2.76 7.99
CA MET A 114 2.80 2.30 6.61
C MET A 114 3.96 1.32 6.40
N GLN A 115 5.12 1.60 7.01
CA GLN A 115 6.27 0.70 6.94
C GLN A 115 5.97 -0.63 7.66
N SER A 116 5.32 -0.58 8.81
CA SER A 116 4.92 -1.80 9.54
C SER A 116 3.98 -2.67 8.70
N LEU A 117 3.01 -2.04 8.03
CA LEU A 117 2.09 -2.75 7.15
C LEU A 117 2.81 -3.38 5.95
N LEU A 118 3.80 -2.67 5.39
CA LEU A 118 4.60 -3.20 4.29
C LEU A 118 5.41 -4.43 4.71
N GLU A 119 5.89 -4.47 5.94
CA GLU A 119 6.67 -5.59 6.48
C GLU A 119 5.84 -6.82 6.83
N MET A 120 4.53 -6.66 7.06
CA MET A 120 3.66 -7.77 7.40
C MET A 120 3.48 -8.74 6.24
N THR A 121 3.57 -10.04 6.54
CA THR A 121 3.33 -11.11 5.57
C THR A 121 2.02 -11.85 5.81
N ASP A 122 1.30 -11.52 6.88
CA ASP A 122 -0.03 -12.07 7.15
C ASP A 122 -1.08 -11.05 6.69
N PRO A 123 -1.79 -11.32 5.57
CA PRO A 123 -2.76 -10.36 5.04
C PRO A 123 -3.94 -10.12 5.98
N GLU A 124 -4.34 -11.12 6.78
CA GLU A 124 -5.42 -10.93 7.75
C GLU A 124 -5.02 -9.93 8.83
N LYS A 125 -3.84 -10.09 9.41
CA LYS A 125 -3.33 -9.16 10.43
C LYS A 125 -3.18 -7.75 9.88
N ARG A 126 -2.75 -7.64 8.62
CA ARG A 126 -2.61 -6.36 7.96
C ARG A 126 -3.96 -5.65 7.83
N LEU A 127 -5.00 -6.36 7.39
CA LEU A 127 -6.35 -5.81 7.28
C LEU A 127 -6.93 -5.44 8.65
N ILE A 128 -6.72 -6.26 9.66
CA ILE A 128 -7.16 -5.97 11.03
C ILE A 128 -6.52 -4.69 11.55
N LEU A 129 -5.22 -4.52 11.32
CA LEU A 129 -4.51 -3.31 11.75
C LEU A 129 -5.03 -2.06 11.04
N ILE A 130 -5.30 -2.16 9.74
CA ILE A 130 -5.90 -1.07 8.96
C ILE A 130 -7.28 -0.71 9.54
N LYS A 131 -8.11 -1.72 9.80
CA LYS A 131 -9.44 -1.52 10.35
C LYS A 131 -9.38 -0.86 11.73
N ASP A 132 -8.52 -1.34 12.61
CA ASP A 132 -8.36 -0.79 13.96
C ASP A 132 -7.88 0.66 13.91
N THR A 133 -6.95 0.96 13.02
CA THR A 133 -6.46 2.33 12.83
C THR A 133 -7.56 3.26 12.36
N LEU A 134 -8.38 2.84 11.40
CA LEU A 134 -9.51 3.63 10.91
C LEU A 134 -10.56 3.84 12.00
N SER A 135 -10.84 2.80 12.78
CA SER A 135 -11.83 2.88 13.87
C SER A 135 -11.39 3.86 14.96
N SER A 136 -10.12 3.85 15.32
CA SER A 136 -9.59 4.75 16.36
C SER A 136 -9.35 6.16 15.82
N GLY A 137 -8.91 6.28 14.58
CA GLY A 137 -8.63 7.56 13.93
C GLY A 137 -9.85 8.29 13.42
N ALA A 138 -10.96 7.59 13.20
CA ALA A 138 -12.18 8.17 12.64
C ALA A 138 -12.79 9.27 13.51
N GLY A 139 -12.51 9.25 14.81
CA GLY A 139 -12.94 10.28 15.75
C GLY A 139 -12.05 11.50 15.79
N SER A 140 -10.80 11.37 15.35
CA SER A 140 -9.82 12.46 15.40
C SER A 140 -9.74 13.27 14.10
N GLY A 141 -10.48 12.84 13.10
CA GLY A 141 -10.64 13.57 11.85
C GLY A 141 -9.47 13.48 10.93
#